data_b1afec2830f1559f2313d8b442ca1ccb
#
_entry.id   b1afec2830f1559f2313d8b442ca1ccb
#
_cell.length_a   1.000
_cell.length_b   1.000
_cell.length_c   1.000
_cell.angle_alpha   90.00
_cell.angle_beta   90.00
_cell.angle_gamma   90.00
#
_symmetry.space_group_name_H-M   'P 1'
#
loop_
_entity.id
_entity.type
_entity.pdbx_description
1 polymer ?
#
loop_
_entity_poly.entity_id
_entity_poly.type
_entity_poly.pdbx_seq_one_letter_code
_entity_poly.pdbx_strand_id
1 'polypeptide(L)'
;MNYLLNTTSDYHAHHLNSLGWELTVCNALYPGNSPCRSVLRTKNSFGVQLYRYLEKLIPLKKVYNILEIGGGLGYLMRDFLSLNPQLKVTMLDISPYLLEKQKENLKGFEVDFYENDILKMEINALEPFDLVIMNENLGDLPTMVAYCGEISATEKTPAHYLAKANYFSKKYKMPFAREENINIGAMEVLEKLCRAGIKYIYLSEHSCETIVPERLKPYINIESSGIPEKIPLKGHDEYTIKFSYLQKIVEMFHYKIKHGPIADFLPLDFNSKVFTALRLVTPFTSEQEIIRQFVYDLYKYEYMIFFKGKTQ
;
A
#
# COMPACT_ATOMS: atom_id res chain seq x y z
N MET A 1 24.73 -7.14 14.63
CA MET A 1 23.38 -7.54 14.25
C MET A 1 23.43 -7.98 12.81
N ASN A 2 22.86 -9.13 12.53
CA ASN A 2 22.79 -9.65 11.19
C ASN A 2 21.40 -9.36 10.62
N TYR A 3 21.34 -9.02 9.34
CA TYR A 3 20.11 -8.86 8.61
C TYR A 3 20.14 -9.74 7.36
N LEU A 4 19.00 -10.36 7.05
CA LEU A 4 18.70 -10.91 5.74
C LEU A 4 17.94 -9.86 4.94
N LEU A 5 18.06 -9.89 3.61
CA LEU A 5 17.28 -9.01 2.75
C LEU A 5 16.13 -9.80 2.13
N ASN A 6 14.89 -9.44 2.44
CA ASN A 6 13.72 -9.90 1.72
C ASN A 6 13.46 -8.97 0.53
N THR A 7 13.30 -9.54 -0.65
CA THR A 7 12.88 -8.82 -1.87
C THR A 7 11.92 -9.69 -2.66
N THR A 8 10.90 -9.08 -3.23
CA THR A 8 9.90 -9.76 -4.06
C THR A 8 10.08 -9.48 -5.55
N SER A 9 11.04 -8.59 -5.90
CA SER A 9 11.22 -8.09 -7.27
C SER A 9 11.44 -9.18 -8.31
N ASP A 10 12.21 -10.20 -7.98
CA ASP A 10 12.45 -11.32 -8.90
C ASP A 10 11.18 -12.14 -9.13
N TYR A 11 10.40 -12.38 -8.07
CA TYR A 11 9.11 -13.07 -8.16
C TYR A 11 8.13 -12.31 -9.06
N HIS A 12 7.95 -11.01 -8.83
CA HIS A 12 7.04 -10.19 -9.62
C HIS A 12 7.47 -10.04 -11.07
N ALA A 13 8.77 -9.90 -11.33
CA ALA A 13 9.30 -9.75 -12.69
C ALA A 13 9.22 -11.04 -13.52
N HIS A 14 9.41 -12.22 -12.88
CA HIS A 14 9.68 -13.45 -13.63
C HIS A 14 8.75 -14.62 -13.29
N HIS A 15 8.14 -14.65 -12.11
CA HIS A 15 7.39 -15.82 -11.62
C HIS A 15 5.90 -15.55 -11.42
N LEU A 16 5.49 -14.30 -11.29
CA LEU A 16 4.08 -13.94 -11.15
C LEU A 16 3.34 -14.22 -12.46
N ASN A 17 2.43 -15.17 -12.44
CA ASN A 17 1.62 -15.57 -13.59
C ASN A 17 0.12 -15.64 -13.29
N SER A 18 -0.26 -15.40 -12.05
CA SER A 18 -1.64 -15.31 -11.60
C SER A 18 -1.68 -14.52 -10.31
N LEU A 19 -2.62 -13.59 -10.19
CA LEU A 19 -3.03 -13.09 -8.88
C LEU A 19 -3.93 -14.17 -8.28
N GLY A 20 -3.38 -14.95 -7.36
CA GLY A 20 -4.10 -16.02 -6.70
C GLY A 20 -5.09 -15.50 -5.65
N TRP A 21 -4.98 -16.00 -4.45
CA TRP A 21 -5.82 -15.69 -3.29
C TRP A 21 -5.60 -14.30 -2.67
N GLU A 22 -4.67 -13.55 -3.18
CA GLU A 22 -4.32 -12.21 -2.72
C GLU A 22 -5.42 -11.24 -3.12
N LEU A 23 -6.56 -11.39 -2.42
CA LEU A 23 -7.67 -10.44 -2.52
C LEU A 23 -7.24 -9.16 -1.82
N THR A 24 -6.57 -8.29 -2.57
CA THR A 24 -6.42 -6.91 -2.12
C THR A 24 -7.81 -6.30 -1.88
N VAL A 25 -7.91 -5.33 -0.99
CA VAL A 25 -9.19 -4.66 -0.72
C VAL A 25 -9.74 -4.03 -2.01
N CYS A 26 -8.85 -3.52 -2.86
CA CYS A 26 -9.22 -2.98 -4.17
C CYS A 26 -9.87 -4.04 -5.06
N ASN A 27 -9.25 -5.21 -5.21
CA ASN A 27 -9.77 -6.30 -6.02
C ASN A 27 -11.08 -6.87 -5.45
N ALA A 28 -11.16 -7.02 -4.12
CA ALA A 28 -12.35 -7.51 -3.43
C ALA A 28 -13.58 -6.62 -3.69
N LEU A 29 -13.38 -5.32 -3.88
CA LEU A 29 -14.45 -4.36 -4.14
C LEU A 29 -14.73 -4.11 -5.64
N TYR A 30 -13.96 -4.66 -6.56
CA TYR A 30 -14.15 -4.38 -7.97
C TYR A 30 -15.43 -5.01 -8.54
N PRO A 31 -15.76 -6.31 -8.34
CA PRO A 31 -16.99 -6.88 -8.84
C PRO A 31 -18.23 -6.23 -8.21
N GLY A 32 -19.20 -5.84 -9.05
CA GLY A 32 -20.43 -5.18 -8.57
C GLY A 32 -21.27 -6.03 -7.62
N ASN A 33 -21.19 -7.36 -7.74
CA ASN A 33 -21.87 -8.35 -6.89
C ASN A 33 -21.00 -8.90 -5.75
N SER A 34 -19.83 -8.29 -5.49
CA SER A 34 -18.96 -8.72 -4.40
C SER A 34 -19.66 -8.72 -3.04
N PRO A 35 -19.53 -9.78 -2.23
CA PRO A 35 -20.04 -9.82 -0.87
C PRO A 35 -19.45 -8.70 0.00
N CYS A 36 -18.20 -8.27 -0.27
CA CYS A 36 -17.55 -7.17 0.42
C CYS A 36 -18.27 -5.84 0.22
N ARG A 37 -18.85 -5.58 -0.97
CA ARG A 37 -19.68 -4.38 -1.18
C ARG A 37 -20.95 -4.41 -0.33
N SER A 38 -21.51 -5.60 -0.07
CA SER A 38 -22.77 -5.73 0.69
C SER A 38 -22.67 -5.27 2.14
N VAL A 39 -21.45 -5.22 2.68
CA VAL A 39 -21.19 -4.84 4.07
C VAL A 39 -20.66 -3.42 4.24
N LEU A 40 -20.56 -2.66 3.15
CA LEU A 40 -20.21 -1.23 3.18
C LEU A 40 -21.47 -0.37 3.12
N ARG A 41 -21.42 0.82 3.73
CA ARG A 41 -22.49 1.83 3.62
C ARG A 41 -22.67 2.31 2.18
N THR A 42 -21.57 2.41 1.45
CA THR A 42 -21.58 2.77 0.03
C THR A 42 -21.18 1.56 -0.81
N LYS A 43 -21.99 1.21 -1.82
CA LYS A 43 -21.80 0.01 -2.66
C LYS A 43 -20.84 0.25 -3.84
N ASN A 44 -20.00 1.28 -3.75
CA ASN A 44 -19.05 1.62 -4.81
C ASN A 44 -17.77 0.75 -4.74
N SER A 45 -17.01 0.72 -5.83
CA SER A 45 -15.67 0.16 -5.89
C SER A 45 -14.68 0.95 -5.04
N PHE A 46 -13.52 0.38 -4.79
CA PHE A 46 -12.45 1.00 -4.01
C PHE A 46 -12.03 2.35 -4.59
N GLY A 47 -11.70 2.38 -5.90
CA GLY A 47 -11.22 3.57 -6.57
C GLY A 47 -12.23 4.72 -6.54
N VAL A 48 -13.54 4.43 -6.73
CA VAL A 48 -14.59 5.45 -6.61
C VAL A 48 -14.64 6.04 -5.20
N GLN A 49 -14.51 5.21 -4.16
CA GLN A 49 -14.55 5.68 -2.78
C GLN A 49 -13.28 6.47 -2.43
N LEU A 50 -12.12 6.00 -2.83
CA LEU A 50 -10.85 6.70 -2.64
C LEU A 50 -10.85 8.05 -3.39
N TYR A 51 -11.30 8.09 -4.65
CA TYR A 51 -11.39 9.34 -5.43
C TYR A 51 -12.22 10.38 -4.68
N ARG A 52 -13.42 10.01 -4.25
CA ARG A 52 -14.32 10.90 -3.49
C ARG A 52 -13.76 11.32 -2.14
N TYR A 53 -12.94 10.48 -1.52
CA TYR A 53 -12.27 10.83 -0.28
C TYR A 53 -11.14 11.82 -0.52
N LEU A 54 -10.32 11.61 -1.55
CA LEU A 54 -9.26 12.53 -1.95
C LEU A 54 -9.80 13.91 -2.35
N GLU A 55 -10.94 13.99 -3.06
CA GLU A 55 -11.58 15.27 -3.41
C GLU A 55 -11.86 16.18 -2.20
N LYS A 56 -12.07 15.61 -1.01
CA LYS A 56 -12.30 16.36 0.23
C LYS A 56 -11.02 16.90 0.86
N LEU A 57 -9.88 16.30 0.52
CA LEU A 57 -8.59 16.57 1.16
C LEU A 57 -7.64 17.37 0.27
N ILE A 58 -7.68 17.11 -1.02
CA ILE A 58 -6.81 17.73 -2.02
C ILE A 58 -7.63 18.26 -3.21
N PRO A 59 -7.15 19.30 -3.90
CA PRO A 59 -7.87 19.85 -5.05
C PRO A 59 -7.69 18.97 -6.29
N LEU A 60 -8.35 17.80 -6.35
CA LEU A 60 -8.23 16.85 -7.46
C LEU A 60 -8.50 17.47 -8.84
N LYS A 61 -9.32 18.52 -8.92
CA LYS A 61 -9.54 19.28 -10.17
C LYS A 61 -8.29 19.99 -10.70
N LYS A 62 -7.23 20.08 -9.90
CA LYS A 62 -5.92 20.66 -10.29
C LYS A 62 -4.84 19.58 -10.42
N VAL A 63 -5.19 18.33 -10.31
CA VAL A 63 -4.34 17.17 -10.57
C VAL A 63 -4.59 16.75 -12.01
N TYR A 64 -3.53 16.70 -12.82
CA TYR A 64 -3.59 16.27 -14.21
C TYR A 64 -2.78 15.00 -14.44
N ASN A 65 -1.58 14.92 -13.88
CA ASN A 65 -0.66 13.81 -14.11
C ASN A 65 -0.64 12.91 -12.86
N ILE A 66 -1.07 11.68 -13.01
CA ILE A 66 -1.06 10.67 -11.94
C ILE A 66 -0.09 9.56 -12.32
N LEU A 67 0.74 9.16 -11.37
CA LEU A 67 1.52 7.93 -11.43
C LEU A 67 0.94 6.92 -10.44
N GLU A 68 0.49 5.76 -10.91
CA GLU A 68 0.22 4.60 -10.08
C GLU A 68 1.39 3.63 -10.17
N ILE A 69 1.96 3.27 -9.02
CA ILE A 69 3.06 2.33 -8.89
C ILE A 69 2.50 1.02 -8.35
N GLY A 70 2.75 -0.10 -9.05
CA GLY A 70 2.25 -1.42 -8.64
C GLY A 70 0.72 -1.49 -8.64
N GLY A 71 0.09 -1.05 -9.74
CA GLY A 71 -1.36 -0.89 -9.84
C GLY A 71 -2.18 -2.20 -9.95
N GLY A 72 -1.56 -3.36 -9.70
CA GLY A 72 -2.22 -4.66 -9.75
C GLY A 72 -2.95 -4.89 -11.08
N LEU A 73 -4.27 -5.06 -11.02
CA LEU A 73 -5.10 -5.25 -12.23
C LEU A 73 -5.55 -3.92 -12.89
N GLY A 74 -5.16 -2.76 -12.37
CA GLY A 74 -5.53 -1.44 -12.92
C GLY A 74 -6.94 -0.97 -12.56
N TYR A 75 -7.62 -1.63 -11.64
CA TYR A 75 -9.01 -1.29 -11.30
C TYR A 75 -9.16 0.06 -10.64
N LEU A 76 -8.18 0.48 -9.85
CA LEU A 76 -8.20 1.77 -9.18
C LEU A 76 -8.16 2.91 -10.21
N MET A 77 -7.23 2.88 -11.16
CA MET A 77 -7.14 3.90 -12.21
C MET A 77 -8.31 3.84 -13.19
N ARG A 78 -8.90 2.68 -13.45
CA ARG A 78 -10.13 2.57 -14.23
C ARG A 78 -11.27 3.38 -13.61
N ASP A 79 -11.44 3.29 -12.29
CA ASP A 79 -12.43 4.08 -11.57
C ASP A 79 -12.12 5.58 -11.63
N PHE A 80 -10.86 5.96 -11.44
CA PHE A 80 -10.41 7.36 -11.52
C PHE A 80 -10.68 7.96 -12.90
N LEU A 81 -10.29 7.27 -13.96
CA LEU A 81 -10.51 7.72 -15.35
C LEU A 81 -11.99 7.75 -15.73
N SER A 82 -12.81 6.84 -15.18
CA SER A 82 -14.27 6.86 -15.36
C SER A 82 -14.90 8.08 -14.70
N LEU A 83 -14.36 8.58 -13.59
CA LEU A 83 -14.83 9.78 -12.89
C LEU A 83 -14.27 11.06 -13.48
N ASN A 84 -13.05 11.02 -13.99
CA ASN A 84 -12.37 12.16 -14.60
C ASN A 84 -11.53 11.73 -15.81
N PRO A 85 -12.10 11.70 -17.01
CA PRO A 85 -11.40 11.28 -18.23
C PRO A 85 -10.28 12.23 -18.70
N GLN A 86 -10.11 13.39 -18.06
CA GLN A 86 -9.03 14.34 -18.39
C GLN A 86 -7.71 14.04 -17.68
N LEU A 87 -7.70 13.07 -16.78
CA LEU A 87 -6.47 12.65 -16.10
C LEU A 87 -5.52 11.99 -17.10
N LYS A 88 -4.26 12.36 -17.02
CA LYS A 88 -3.16 11.65 -17.65
C LYS A 88 -2.59 10.67 -16.65
N VAL A 89 -2.75 9.40 -16.95
CA VAL A 89 -2.33 8.32 -16.06
C VAL A 89 -1.13 7.61 -16.63
N THR A 90 -0.16 7.38 -15.77
CA THR A 90 0.98 6.50 -16.01
C THR A 90 0.91 5.34 -15.03
N MET A 91 0.96 4.12 -15.55
CA MET A 91 1.08 2.89 -14.79
C MET A 91 2.53 2.46 -14.79
N LEU A 92 3.12 2.30 -13.61
CA LEU A 92 4.48 1.80 -13.42
C LEU A 92 4.41 0.47 -12.67
N ASP A 93 4.90 -0.59 -13.27
CA ASP A 93 4.93 -1.91 -12.64
C ASP A 93 6.22 -2.63 -13.02
N ILE A 94 6.72 -3.46 -12.11
CA ILE A 94 7.87 -4.33 -12.38
C ILE A 94 7.45 -5.63 -13.06
N SER A 95 6.16 -5.99 -12.97
CA SER A 95 5.60 -7.21 -13.50
C SER A 95 5.06 -7.03 -14.91
N PRO A 96 5.67 -7.65 -15.94
CA PRO A 96 5.11 -7.62 -17.30
C PRO A 96 3.72 -8.26 -17.35
N TYR A 97 3.46 -9.28 -16.53
CA TYR A 97 2.14 -9.92 -16.44
C TYR A 97 1.06 -8.92 -15.98
N LEU A 98 1.34 -8.16 -14.91
CA LEU A 98 0.38 -7.16 -14.39
C LEU A 98 0.18 -6.02 -15.38
N LEU A 99 1.24 -5.56 -16.05
CA LEU A 99 1.12 -4.52 -17.08
C LEU A 99 0.20 -4.95 -18.22
N GLU A 100 0.25 -6.20 -18.67
CA GLU A 100 -0.68 -6.69 -19.68
C GLU A 100 -2.12 -6.71 -19.15
N LYS A 101 -2.35 -7.11 -17.89
CA LYS A 101 -3.68 -7.05 -17.28
C LYS A 101 -4.19 -5.61 -17.12
N GLN A 102 -3.32 -4.68 -16.76
CA GLN A 102 -3.63 -3.26 -16.70
C GLN A 102 -4.03 -2.73 -18.09
N LYS A 103 -3.29 -3.05 -19.15
CA LYS A 103 -3.64 -2.69 -20.54
C LYS A 103 -4.99 -3.25 -20.95
N GLU A 104 -5.29 -4.51 -20.63
CA GLU A 104 -6.59 -5.12 -20.90
C GLU A 104 -7.73 -4.37 -20.19
N ASN A 105 -7.57 -4.09 -18.89
CA ASN A 105 -8.61 -3.48 -18.06
C ASN A 105 -8.78 -1.97 -18.28
N LEU A 106 -7.74 -1.29 -18.71
CA LEU A 106 -7.75 0.16 -19.03
C LEU A 106 -7.97 0.43 -20.52
N LYS A 107 -8.31 -0.60 -21.31
CA LYS A 107 -8.63 -0.43 -22.73
C LYS A 107 -9.75 0.60 -22.91
N GLY A 108 -9.50 1.58 -23.78
CA GLY A 108 -10.42 2.68 -24.06
C GLY A 108 -10.11 3.98 -23.31
N PHE A 109 -9.12 3.96 -22.42
CA PHE A 109 -8.54 5.16 -21.82
C PHE A 109 -7.15 5.42 -22.40
N GLU A 110 -6.71 6.68 -22.38
CA GLU A 110 -5.35 7.07 -22.74
C GLU A 110 -4.46 6.93 -21.51
N VAL A 111 -3.61 5.89 -21.49
CA VAL A 111 -2.76 5.53 -20.35
C VAL A 111 -1.38 5.13 -20.84
N ASP A 112 -0.34 5.66 -20.21
CA ASP A 112 1.05 5.25 -20.42
C ASP A 112 1.40 4.07 -19.53
N PHE A 113 2.15 3.09 -20.04
CA PHE A 113 2.57 1.90 -19.30
C PHE A 113 4.09 1.75 -19.36
N TYR A 114 4.73 1.66 -18.20
CA TYR A 114 6.18 1.49 -18.07
C TYR A 114 6.51 0.28 -17.21
N GLU A 115 7.27 -0.66 -17.79
CA GLU A 115 7.89 -1.75 -17.04
C GLU A 115 9.18 -1.23 -16.42
N ASN A 116 9.17 -0.94 -15.13
CA ASN A 116 10.35 -0.47 -14.42
C ASN A 116 10.21 -0.67 -12.90
N ASP A 117 11.36 -0.68 -12.23
CA ASP A 117 11.47 -0.68 -10.77
C ASP A 117 11.57 0.77 -10.25
N ILE A 118 10.63 1.18 -9.42
CA ILE A 118 10.60 2.52 -8.82
C ILE A 118 11.89 2.84 -8.05
N LEU A 119 12.53 1.84 -7.47
CA LEU A 119 13.80 2.03 -6.76
C LEU A 119 14.94 2.41 -7.72
N LYS A 120 14.87 2.02 -8.98
CA LYS A 120 15.87 2.32 -10.02
C LYS A 120 15.58 3.60 -10.80
N MET A 121 14.36 4.14 -10.70
CA MET A 121 14.01 5.36 -11.41
C MET A 121 14.80 6.57 -10.89
N GLU A 122 15.19 7.45 -11.79
CA GLU A 122 15.79 8.73 -11.46
C GLU A 122 14.74 9.71 -10.90
N ILE A 123 15.16 10.59 -9.99
CA ILE A 123 14.26 11.55 -9.32
C ILE A 123 13.58 12.48 -10.31
N ASN A 124 14.30 12.95 -11.32
CA ASN A 124 13.79 13.86 -12.34
C ASN A 124 12.67 13.26 -13.19
N ALA A 125 12.66 11.95 -13.37
CA ALA A 125 11.58 11.24 -14.09
C ALA A 125 10.25 11.26 -13.32
N LEU A 126 10.28 11.55 -12.02
CA LEU A 126 9.10 11.62 -11.16
C LEU A 126 8.53 13.05 -11.05
N GLU A 127 9.33 14.09 -11.32
CA GLU A 127 8.91 15.49 -11.17
C GLU A 127 7.64 15.90 -11.95
N PRO A 128 7.32 15.32 -13.13
CA PRO A 128 6.12 15.68 -13.89
C PRO A 128 4.80 15.31 -13.23
N PHE A 129 4.81 14.42 -12.21
CA PHE A 129 3.57 13.92 -11.62
C PHE A 129 3.04 14.84 -10.51
N ASP A 130 1.73 15.09 -10.53
CA ASP A 130 1.03 15.85 -9.50
C ASP A 130 0.66 14.97 -8.30
N LEU A 131 0.22 13.74 -8.57
CA LEU A 131 -0.21 12.73 -7.59
C LEU A 131 0.49 11.40 -7.87
N VAL A 132 1.06 10.81 -6.83
CA VAL A 132 1.57 9.44 -6.86
C VAL A 132 0.72 8.58 -5.95
N ILE A 133 0.32 7.41 -6.45
CA ILE A 133 -0.47 6.42 -5.72
C ILE A 133 0.32 5.11 -5.63
N MET A 134 0.46 4.61 -4.40
CA MET A 134 0.94 3.27 -4.07
C MET A 134 -0.10 2.62 -3.16
N ASN A 135 -0.84 1.68 -3.71
CA ASN A 135 -1.94 1.04 -3.00
C ASN A 135 -1.65 -0.46 -2.83
N GLU A 136 -1.49 -0.90 -1.59
CA GLU A 136 -1.29 -2.31 -1.24
C GLU A 136 -0.07 -2.94 -1.95
N ASN A 137 1.09 -2.26 -1.93
CA ASN A 137 2.32 -2.72 -2.57
C ASN A 137 3.62 -2.27 -1.87
N LEU A 138 3.52 -1.61 -0.72
CA LEU A 138 4.71 -1.22 0.04
C LEU A 138 5.39 -2.43 0.70
N GLY A 139 4.61 -3.47 1.02
CA GLY A 139 5.08 -4.72 1.59
C GLY A 139 5.99 -5.51 0.65
N ASP A 140 5.84 -5.28 -0.65
CA ASP A 140 6.66 -5.86 -1.72
C ASP A 140 8.06 -5.25 -1.83
N LEU A 141 8.25 -4.07 -1.28
CA LEU A 141 9.54 -3.39 -1.34
C LEU A 141 10.55 -4.03 -0.39
N PRO A 142 11.87 -3.90 -0.68
CA PRO A 142 12.90 -4.53 0.13
C PRO A 142 12.77 -4.27 1.63
N THR A 143 12.79 -5.33 2.41
CA THR A 143 12.77 -5.28 3.88
C THR A 143 14.01 -5.97 4.44
N MET A 144 14.74 -5.29 5.32
CA MET A 144 15.83 -5.87 6.09
C MET A 144 15.23 -6.63 7.28
N VAL A 145 15.41 -7.94 7.30
CA VAL A 145 14.86 -8.86 8.30
C VAL A 145 15.90 -9.14 9.36
N ALA A 146 15.60 -8.81 10.60
CA ALA A 146 16.50 -9.08 11.72
C ALA A 146 16.68 -10.59 11.94
N TYR A 147 17.92 -11.03 12.09
CA TYR A 147 18.27 -12.43 12.23
C TYR A 147 19.21 -12.68 13.41
N CYS A 148 18.83 -13.62 14.28
CA CYS A 148 19.55 -13.97 15.52
C CYS A 148 20.37 -15.24 15.38
N GLY A 149 21.06 -15.45 14.25
CA GLY A 149 21.89 -16.63 14.00
C GLY A 149 23.16 -16.33 13.23
N GLU A 150 23.93 -17.37 12.92
CA GLU A 150 25.03 -17.27 11.97
C GLU A 150 24.44 -17.24 10.56
N ILE A 151 24.84 -16.24 9.77
CA ILE A 151 24.44 -16.09 8.37
C ILE A 151 25.64 -16.42 7.50
N SER A 152 25.43 -17.24 6.47
CA SER A 152 26.44 -17.48 5.43
C SER A 152 26.81 -16.18 4.73
N ALA A 153 28.01 -16.13 4.14
CA ALA A 153 28.47 -14.93 3.44
C ALA A 153 27.56 -14.54 2.25
N THR A 154 26.88 -15.52 1.66
CA THR A 154 25.96 -15.35 0.52
C THR A 154 24.58 -14.84 0.90
N GLU A 155 24.16 -15.03 2.16
CA GLU A 155 22.84 -14.61 2.66
C GLU A 155 22.85 -13.25 3.35
N LYS A 156 24.05 -12.68 3.56
CA LYS A 156 24.18 -11.37 4.23
C LYS A 156 23.51 -10.27 3.41
N THR A 157 22.79 -9.42 4.12
CA THR A 157 22.29 -8.17 3.53
C THR A 157 23.42 -7.39 2.87
N PRO A 158 23.25 -6.97 1.61
CA PRO A 158 24.25 -6.16 0.91
C PRO A 158 24.64 -4.90 1.67
N ALA A 159 25.92 -4.56 1.67
CA ALA A 159 26.48 -3.45 2.47
C ALA A 159 25.79 -2.10 2.21
N HIS A 160 25.29 -1.86 0.99
CA HIS A 160 24.59 -0.63 0.66
C HIS A 160 23.26 -0.47 1.40
N TYR A 161 22.52 -1.57 1.70
CA TYR A 161 21.30 -1.50 2.51
C TYR A 161 21.60 -1.19 3.99
N LEU A 162 22.70 -1.73 4.52
CA LEU A 162 23.15 -1.38 5.87
C LEU A 162 23.55 0.11 5.94
N ALA A 163 24.22 0.62 4.91
CA ALA A 163 24.56 2.03 4.79
C ALA A 163 23.29 2.91 4.70
N LYS A 164 22.27 2.49 3.93
CA LYS A 164 20.96 3.17 3.86
C LYS A 164 20.26 3.18 5.22
N ALA A 165 20.21 2.05 5.93
CA ALA A 165 19.59 1.99 7.26
C ALA A 165 20.28 2.97 8.23
N ASN A 166 21.61 3.01 8.24
CA ASN A 166 22.37 3.97 9.05
C ASN A 166 22.08 5.43 8.62
N TYR A 167 21.93 5.68 7.33
CA TYR A 167 21.56 7.01 6.82
C TYR A 167 20.18 7.43 7.31
N PHE A 168 19.16 6.57 7.17
CA PHE A 168 17.79 6.86 7.63
C PHE A 168 17.74 7.06 9.14
N SER A 169 18.40 6.18 9.91
CA SER A 169 18.48 6.29 11.37
C SER A 169 19.02 7.65 11.79
N LYS A 170 20.13 8.10 11.22
CA LYS A 170 20.77 9.38 11.56
C LYS A 170 19.98 10.58 11.08
N LYS A 171 19.58 10.58 9.79
CA LYS A 171 18.92 11.73 9.15
C LYS A 171 17.53 12.00 9.74
N TYR A 172 16.75 10.95 9.94
CA TYR A 172 15.37 11.07 10.41
C TYR A 172 15.18 10.72 11.89
N LYS A 173 16.30 10.56 12.63
CA LYS A 173 16.30 10.22 14.06
C LYS A 173 15.41 9.00 14.37
N MET A 174 15.55 7.95 13.54
CA MET A 174 14.80 6.71 13.72
C MET A 174 15.56 5.79 14.69
N PRO A 175 14.98 5.46 15.84
CA PRO A 175 15.59 4.54 16.80
C PRO A 175 15.27 3.09 16.39
N PHE A 176 15.97 2.56 15.37
CA PHE A 176 15.78 1.14 15.03
C PHE A 176 16.12 0.27 16.22
N ALA A 177 15.13 -0.51 16.66
CA ALA A 177 15.32 -1.45 17.75
C ALA A 177 16.23 -2.63 17.36
N ARG A 178 16.79 -3.33 18.34
CA ARG A 178 17.79 -4.37 18.11
C ARG A 178 17.07 -5.56 17.51
N GLU A 179 16.29 -5.98 17.09
CA GLU A 179 15.58 -7.14 16.48
C GLU A 179 14.40 -6.67 15.62
N GLU A 180 14.48 -5.43 15.15
CA GLU A 180 13.42 -4.86 14.35
C GLU A 180 13.67 -5.10 12.86
N ASN A 181 12.65 -5.57 12.16
CA ASN A 181 12.64 -5.57 10.70
C ASN A 181 12.50 -4.12 10.21
N ILE A 182 13.17 -3.79 9.10
CA ILE A 182 13.25 -2.42 8.60
C ILE A 182 12.74 -2.39 7.16
N ASN A 183 11.63 -1.71 6.90
CA ASN A 183 11.06 -1.53 5.56
C ASN A 183 11.90 -0.53 4.74
N ILE A 184 13.14 -0.91 4.44
CA ILE A 184 14.13 -0.02 3.84
C ILE A 184 13.71 0.48 2.47
N GLY A 185 13.06 -0.36 1.65
CA GLY A 185 12.57 0.00 0.33
C GLY A 185 11.42 1.02 0.39
N ALA A 186 10.45 0.84 1.29
CA ALA A 186 9.34 1.77 1.47
C ALA A 186 9.86 3.17 1.90
N MET A 187 10.82 3.22 2.82
CA MET A 187 11.48 4.48 3.22
C MET A 187 12.22 5.13 2.06
N GLU A 188 12.95 4.36 1.25
CA GLU A 188 13.69 4.85 0.09
C GLU A 188 12.77 5.44 -0.97
N VAL A 189 11.70 4.73 -1.33
CA VAL A 189 10.72 5.23 -2.31
C VAL A 189 10.08 6.51 -1.82
N LEU A 190 9.63 6.56 -0.56
CA LEU A 190 8.99 7.75 -0.02
C LEU A 190 9.94 8.95 0.01
N GLU A 191 11.19 8.78 0.44
CA GLU A 191 12.19 9.85 0.37
C GLU A 191 12.39 10.34 -1.06
N LYS A 192 12.47 9.42 -2.03
CA LYS A 192 12.61 9.72 -3.46
C LYS A 192 11.43 10.56 -3.97
N LEU A 193 10.18 10.18 -3.66
CA LEU A 193 8.98 10.94 -4.03
C LEU A 193 8.97 12.34 -3.39
N CYS A 194 9.35 12.44 -2.13
CA CYS A 194 9.46 13.73 -1.45
C CYS A 194 10.54 14.64 -2.08
N ARG A 195 11.67 14.07 -2.47
CA ARG A 195 12.78 14.80 -3.15
C ARG A 195 12.38 15.24 -4.56
N ALA A 196 11.62 14.44 -5.28
CA ALA A 196 11.03 14.83 -6.58
C ALA A 196 10.02 15.97 -6.45
N GLY A 197 9.60 16.28 -5.24
CA GLY A 197 8.69 17.39 -5.00
C GLY A 197 7.24 17.12 -5.35
N ILE A 198 6.84 15.86 -5.43
CA ILE A 198 5.46 15.44 -5.70
C ILE A 198 4.49 16.20 -4.78
N LYS A 199 3.44 16.78 -5.37
CA LYS A 199 2.49 17.62 -4.61
C LYS A 199 1.61 16.81 -3.67
N TYR A 200 1.16 15.63 -4.15
CA TYR A 200 0.25 14.74 -3.44
C TYR A 200 0.75 13.30 -3.54
N ILE A 201 0.81 12.60 -2.41
CA ILE A 201 1.21 11.20 -2.37
C ILE A 201 0.17 10.45 -1.54
N TYR A 202 -0.37 9.36 -2.08
CA TYR A 202 -1.19 8.40 -1.36
C TYR A 202 -0.44 7.09 -1.25
N LEU A 203 -0.34 6.59 -0.02
CA LEU A 203 0.21 5.26 0.29
C LEU A 203 -0.82 4.49 1.11
N SER A 204 -0.92 3.20 0.89
CA SER A 204 -1.65 2.29 1.78
C SER A 204 -1.00 0.92 1.82
N GLU A 205 -1.03 0.29 3.00
CA GLU A 205 -0.52 -1.06 3.21
C GLU A 205 -0.97 -1.63 4.56
N HIS A 206 -0.78 -2.92 4.77
CA HIS A 206 -0.87 -3.55 6.09
C HIS A 206 0.09 -2.88 7.07
N SER A 207 -0.44 -2.44 8.21
CA SER A 207 0.33 -1.75 9.25
C SER A 207 0.65 -2.67 10.42
N CYS A 208 1.87 -2.56 10.93
CA CYS A 208 2.24 -3.17 12.21
C CYS A 208 1.89 -2.28 13.42
N GLU A 209 1.27 -1.12 13.19
CA GLU A 209 0.95 -0.12 14.22
C GLU A 209 -0.57 0.13 14.33
N THR A 210 -1.37 -0.69 13.69
CA THR A 210 -2.83 -0.56 13.64
C THR A 210 -3.47 -0.48 15.02
N ILE A 211 -4.41 0.45 15.18
CA ILE A 211 -5.22 0.58 16.39
C ILE A 211 -6.69 0.39 16.04
N VAL A 212 -7.28 -0.69 16.54
CA VAL A 212 -8.72 -0.93 16.42
C VAL A 212 -9.47 0.00 17.38
N PRO A 213 -10.50 0.74 16.92
CA PRO A 213 -11.34 1.55 17.80
C PRO A 213 -11.94 0.73 18.95
N GLU A 214 -11.96 1.27 20.17
CA GLU A 214 -12.42 0.56 21.39
C GLU A 214 -13.78 -0.13 21.20
N ARG A 215 -14.75 0.55 20.55
CA ARG A 215 -16.09 0.01 20.28
C ARG A 215 -16.09 -1.26 19.39
N LEU A 216 -15.01 -1.51 18.66
CA LEU A 216 -14.89 -2.63 17.72
C LEU A 216 -14.01 -3.75 18.26
N LYS A 217 -13.21 -3.52 19.29
CA LYS A 217 -12.35 -4.55 19.91
C LYS A 217 -13.09 -5.83 20.30
N PRO A 218 -14.35 -5.81 20.78
CA PRO A 218 -15.09 -7.04 21.06
C PRO A 218 -15.37 -7.92 19.83
N TYR A 219 -15.23 -7.36 18.61
CA TYR A 219 -15.56 -8.03 17.36
C TYR A 219 -14.36 -8.23 16.44
N ILE A 220 -13.37 -7.36 16.55
CA ILE A 220 -12.18 -7.33 15.70
C ILE A 220 -10.97 -7.42 16.59
N ASN A 221 -10.39 -8.62 16.67
CA ASN A 221 -9.16 -8.85 17.43
C ASN A 221 -7.97 -8.74 16.50
N ILE A 222 -7.34 -7.55 16.47
CA ILE A 222 -6.09 -7.29 15.76
C ILE A 222 -5.07 -6.88 16.83
N GLU A 223 -4.01 -7.64 16.93
CA GLU A 223 -2.84 -7.30 17.73
C GLU A 223 -1.78 -6.72 16.81
N SER A 224 -1.19 -5.62 17.20
CA SER A 224 -0.10 -4.96 16.49
C SER A 224 1.14 -4.98 17.36
N SER A 225 2.23 -5.53 16.84
CA SER A 225 3.51 -5.62 17.58
C SER A 225 4.29 -4.30 17.58
N GLY A 226 3.94 -3.36 16.68
CA GLY A 226 4.72 -2.15 16.42
C GLY A 226 6.03 -2.41 15.68
N ILE A 227 6.25 -3.63 15.21
CA ILE A 227 7.43 -4.06 14.45
C ILE A 227 6.94 -4.68 13.14
N PRO A 228 7.56 -4.40 11.99
CA PRO A 228 7.16 -5.03 10.72
C PRO A 228 7.17 -6.56 10.81
N GLU A 229 6.02 -7.17 10.54
CA GLU A 229 5.78 -8.60 10.64
C GLU A 229 5.74 -9.22 9.25
N LYS A 230 6.17 -10.48 9.16
CA LYS A 230 6.14 -11.26 7.95
C LYS A 230 4.71 -11.66 7.58
N ILE A 231 4.34 -11.47 6.33
CA ILE A 231 3.12 -11.97 5.70
C ILE A 231 3.54 -13.04 4.69
N PRO A 232 3.39 -14.33 5.01
CA PRO A 232 3.75 -15.38 4.07
C PRO A 232 2.70 -15.49 2.98
N LEU A 233 3.12 -15.33 1.71
CA LEU A 233 2.30 -15.49 0.53
C LEU A 233 2.79 -16.67 -0.34
N LYS A 234 2.01 -17.00 -1.36
CA LYS A 234 2.41 -18.07 -2.28
C LYS A 234 3.53 -17.60 -3.20
N GLY A 235 4.74 -18.07 -2.92
CA GLY A 235 5.92 -17.80 -3.76
C GLY A 235 6.81 -16.67 -3.28
N HIS A 236 6.37 -15.84 -2.35
CA HIS A 236 7.15 -14.77 -1.75
C HIS A 236 6.67 -14.41 -0.35
N ASP A 237 7.42 -13.60 0.33
CA ASP A 237 7.03 -13.05 1.63
C ASP A 237 6.96 -11.52 1.54
N GLU A 238 5.92 -10.94 2.10
CA GLU A 238 5.79 -9.50 2.32
C GLU A 238 5.99 -9.14 3.78
N TYR A 239 6.04 -7.84 4.07
CA TYR A 239 6.14 -7.36 5.44
C TYR A 239 5.18 -6.19 5.67
N THR A 240 4.51 -6.21 6.83
CA THR A 240 3.71 -5.07 7.28
C THR A 240 4.58 -3.82 7.41
N ILE A 241 3.97 -2.65 7.30
CA ILE A 241 4.67 -1.36 7.25
C ILE A 241 4.60 -0.64 8.60
N LYS A 242 5.73 -0.08 9.00
CA LYS A 242 5.82 0.83 10.14
C LYS A 242 5.61 2.27 9.66
N PHE A 243 4.37 2.72 9.67
CA PHE A 243 3.97 4.02 9.17
C PHE A 243 4.57 5.19 9.96
N SER A 244 4.85 5.00 11.25
CA SER A 244 5.52 6.03 12.07
C SER A 244 6.92 6.39 11.55
N TYR A 245 7.62 5.48 10.87
CA TYR A 245 8.91 5.78 10.23
C TYR A 245 8.71 6.55 8.92
N LEU A 246 7.70 6.22 8.14
CA LEU A 246 7.34 6.96 6.94
C LEU A 246 6.94 8.39 7.29
N GLN A 247 6.19 8.59 8.37
CA GLN A 247 5.83 9.90 8.88
C GLN A 247 7.04 10.78 9.17
N LYS A 248 8.08 10.26 9.84
CA LYS A 248 9.30 11.01 10.12
C LYS A 248 10.02 11.50 8.86
N ILE A 249 9.96 10.74 7.78
CA ILE A 249 10.54 11.16 6.49
C ILE A 249 9.79 12.38 5.97
N VAL A 250 8.47 12.32 5.85
CA VAL A 250 7.69 13.39 5.21
C VAL A 250 7.62 14.67 6.03
N GLU A 251 7.71 14.58 7.36
CA GLU A 251 7.82 15.74 8.26
C GLU A 251 9.05 16.58 7.94
N MET A 252 10.18 15.95 7.62
CA MET A 252 11.42 16.65 7.19
C MET A 252 11.27 17.39 5.86
N PHE A 253 10.31 17.00 5.02
CA PHE A 253 9.99 17.67 3.76
C PHE A 253 8.80 18.62 3.87
N HIS A 254 8.33 18.89 5.10
CA HIS A 254 7.24 19.82 5.41
C HIS A 254 5.89 19.48 4.75
N TYR A 255 5.60 18.20 4.54
CA TYR A 255 4.27 17.78 4.12
C TYR A 255 3.30 17.78 5.31
N LYS A 256 2.06 18.13 5.01
CA LYS A 256 0.92 17.83 5.89
C LYS A 256 0.53 16.37 5.69
N ILE A 257 0.08 15.73 6.75
CA ILE A 257 -0.23 14.31 6.75
C ILE A 257 -1.68 14.10 7.17
N LYS A 258 -2.41 13.28 6.42
CA LYS A 258 -3.64 12.64 6.87
C LYS A 258 -3.38 11.13 6.90
N HIS A 259 -3.59 10.53 8.07
CA HIS A 259 -3.31 9.11 8.33
C HIS A 259 -4.52 8.47 9.01
N GLY A 260 -4.78 7.20 8.76
CA GLY A 260 -5.82 6.41 9.39
C GLY A 260 -6.02 5.03 8.73
N PRO A 261 -6.94 4.23 9.26
CA PRO A 261 -7.33 2.97 8.63
C PRO A 261 -8.12 3.25 7.34
N ILE A 262 -8.04 2.35 6.37
CA ILE A 262 -8.83 2.48 5.12
C ILE A 262 -10.35 2.47 5.39
N ALA A 263 -10.78 1.98 6.54
CA ALA A 263 -12.16 2.10 7.04
C ALA A 263 -12.67 3.55 7.12
N ASP A 264 -11.79 4.57 7.14
CA ASP A 264 -12.16 5.99 7.14
C ASP A 264 -12.93 6.36 5.86
N PHE A 265 -12.58 5.79 4.72
CA PHE A 265 -13.27 6.03 3.44
C PHE A 265 -14.05 4.82 2.92
N LEU A 266 -13.91 3.66 3.56
CA LEU A 266 -14.69 2.44 3.33
C LEU A 266 -15.54 2.12 4.57
N PRO A 267 -16.52 2.96 4.94
CA PRO A 267 -17.23 2.81 6.19
C PRO A 267 -18.13 1.57 6.18
N LEU A 268 -17.96 0.70 7.18
CA LEU A 268 -18.78 -0.49 7.37
C LEU A 268 -20.23 -0.11 7.70
N ASP A 269 -21.13 -0.89 7.10
CA ASP A 269 -22.52 -0.99 7.54
C ASP A 269 -22.63 -2.19 8.49
N PHE A 270 -22.75 -1.92 9.80
CA PHE A 270 -22.85 -2.96 10.83
C PHE A 270 -24.21 -3.67 10.79
N ASN A 271 -24.47 -4.35 9.70
CA ASN A 271 -25.66 -5.17 9.49
C ASN A 271 -25.48 -6.61 10.00
N SER A 272 -26.53 -7.45 9.88
CA SER A 272 -26.53 -8.82 10.34
C SER A 272 -25.42 -9.67 9.72
N LYS A 273 -25.06 -9.45 8.44
CA LYS A 273 -23.98 -10.19 7.76
C LYS A 273 -22.62 -9.95 8.43
N VAL A 274 -22.31 -8.68 8.74
CA VAL A 274 -21.08 -8.31 9.44
C VAL A 274 -21.03 -8.94 10.83
N PHE A 275 -22.11 -8.78 11.61
CA PHE A 275 -22.13 -9.37 12.96
C PHE A 275 -22.05 -10.89 12.94
N THR A 276 -22.72 -11.56 11.99
CA THR A 276 -22.62 -13.01 11.84
C THR A 276 -21.18 -13.42 11.53
N ALA A 277 -20.57 -12.81 10.52
CA ALA A 277 -19.19 -13.15 10.10
C ALA A 277 -18.17 -12.93 11.23
N LEU A 278 -18.32 -11.86 12.04
CA LEU A 278 -17.38 -11.53 13.11
C LEU A 278 -17.58 -12.37 14.39
N ARG A 279 -18.79 -12.83 14.68
CA ARG A 279 -19.10 -13.60 15.91
C ARG A 279 -18.83 -15.10 15.80
N LEU A 280 -18.78 -15.62 14.58
CA LEU A 280 -18.51 -17.04 14.36
C LEU A 280 -17.06 -17.37 14.70
N VAL A 281 -16.85 -18.40 15.51
CA VAL A 281 -15.50 -18.94 15.79
C VAL A 281 -14.90 -19.47 14.49
N THR A 282 -15.71 -20.19 13.71
CA THR A 282 -15.35 -20.71 12.39
C THR A 282 -16.43 -20.31 11.39
N PRO A 283 -16.09 -19.68 10.24
CA PRO A 283 -17.06 -19.40 9.18
C PRO A 283 -17.69 -20.68 8.66
N PHE A 284 -19.02 -20.65 8.44
CA PHE A 284 -19.74 -21.80 7.86
C PHE A 284 -19.80 -21.76 6.33
N THR A 285 -19.57 -20.59 5.74
CA THR A 285 -19.59 -20.40 4.29
C THR A 285 -18.41 -19.58 3.80
N SER A 286 -18.03 -19.78 2.56
CA SER A 286 -16.97 -18.97 1.91
C SER A 286 -17.30 -17.47 1.90
N GLU A 287 -18.59 -17.11 1.76
CA GLU A 287 -19.01 -15.69 1.84
C GLU A 287 -18.71 -15.09 3.22
N GLN A 288 -18.98 -15.83 4.30
CA GLN A 288 -18.70 -15.35 5.67
C GLN A 288 -17.21 -15.22 5.92
N GLU A 289 -16.40 -16.13 5.38
CA GLU A 289 -14.94 -16.06 5.47
C GLU A 289 -14.38 -14.82 4.73
N ILE A 290 -14.84 -14.61 3.50
CA ILE A 290 -14.47 -13.44 2.68
C ILE A 290 -14.87 -12.13 3.40
N ILE A 291 -16.11 -12.04 3.92
CA ILE A 291 -16.56 -10.85 4.66
C ILE A 291 -15.73 -10.64 5.90
N ARG A 292 -15.43 -11.69 6.66
CA ARG A 292 -14.61 -11.61 7.88
C ARG A 292 -13.22 -11.10 7.56
N GLN A 293 -12.54 -11.70 6.59
CA GLN A 293 -11.21 -11.27 6.16
C GLN A 293 -11.24 -9.81 5.71
N PHE A 294 -12.17 -9.45 4.84
CA PHE A 294 -12.35 -8.09 4.35
C PHE A 294 -12.54 -7.07 5.49
N VAL A 295 -13.37 -7.40 6.49
CA VAL A 295 -13.57 -6.51 7.64
C VAL A 295 -12.29 -6.35 8.46
N TYR A 296 -11.52 -7.43 8.64
CA TYR A 296 -10.22 -7.34 9.30
C TYR A 296 -9.26 -6.47 8.51
N ASP A 297 -9.20 -6.62 7.20
CA ASP A 297 -8.31 -5.85 6.32
C ASP A 297 -8.64 -4.35 6.33
N LEU A 298 -9.92 -3.97 6.42
CA LEU A 298 -10.30 -2.55 6.57
C LEU A 298 -9.65 -1.84 7.77
N TYR A 299 -9.24 -2.59 8.79
CA TYR A 299 -8.58 -2.06 9.99
C TYR A 299 -7.11 -2.43 10.07
N LYS A 300 -6.64 -3.45 9.37
CA LYS A 300 -5.21 -3.78 9.25
C LYS A 300 -4.49 -2.88 8.28
N TYR A 301 -5.15 -2.51 7.18
CA TYR A 301 -4.60 -1.54 6.26
C TYR A 301 -4.75 -0.14 6.80
N GLU A 302 -3.65 0.58 6.78
CA GLU A 302 -3.62 2.01 7.01
C GLU A 302 -3.26 2.73 5.71
N TYR A 303 -3.72 3.97 5.59
CA TYR A 303 -3.33 4.87 4.52
C TYR A 303 -2.62 6.10 5.06
N MET A 304 -1.74 6.68 4.27
CA MET A 304 -1.22 8.03 4.45
C MET A 304 -1.42 8.84 3.17
N ILE A 305 -1.91 10.07 3.34
CA ILE A 305 -1.99 11.07 2.28
C ILE A 305 -1.10 12.23 2.69
N PHE A 306 -0.17 12.55 1.81
CA PHE A 306 0.75 13.67 1.99
C PHE A 306 0.40 14.78 1.01
N PHE A 307 0.41 16.02 1.50
CA PHE A 307 0.20 17.19 0.64
C PHE A 307 1.09 18.33 1.09
N LYS A 308 1.75 18.97 0.14
CA LYS A 308 2.50 20.20 0.43
C LYS A 308 1.52 21.26 0.88
N GLY A 309 1.73 21.80 2.08
CA GLY A 309 1.05 23.02 2.51
C GLY A 309 1.31 24.14 1.49
N LYS A 310 0.36 25.03 1.27
CA LYS A 310 0.68 26.29 0.59
C LYS A 310 1.85 26.90 1.34
N THR A 311 2.99 27.07 0.69
CA THR A 311 4.02 28.01 1.15
C THR A 311 3.31 29.35 1.25
N GLN A 312 3.19 29.88 2.48
CA GLN A 312 2.70 31.24 2.73
C GLN A 312 3.65 32.24 2.11
#